data_3d73989284545154d061b163f161b9f4
#
_entry.id   3d73989284545154d061b163f161b9f4
#
_cell.length_a   1.000
_cell.length_b   1.000
_cell.length_c   1.000
_cell.angle_alpha   90.00
_cell.angle_beta   90.00
_cell.angle_gamma   90.00
#
_symmetry.space_group_name_H-M   'P 1'
#
loop_
_entity.id
_entity.type
_entity.pdbx_description
1 polymer ?
#
loop_
_entity_poly.entity_id
_entity_poly.type
_entity_poly.pdbx_seq_one_letter_code
_entity_poly.pdbx_strand_id
1 'polypeptide(L)'
;MVARSKKVAYFAHLEECLNKYPRAFMVHADFVGSKQISDIRIALRGKAELVFGKNTMIRRCIRNLCADGTHPAWESIVPYMVGNIGFVFTQGELTDIEEVIKEYVKPAAAKAGVIAPCSCTIPKGATGLDPAQTSFFQALNIATKINKGSIEIINDTTVIREGNKVGSSEAALLAKLGIKPFSYGLNIHYVYEGGVFPVDVLKINDATLLALFGVGVGKAAALSLGAGYPTDASFAHMVGTALKNIIAVCLEADFIEFKKVEEIKKMLDEAPKD
;
A
#
# COMPACT_ATOMS: atom_id res chain seq x y z
N MET A 1 23.80 -17.75 24.59
CA MET A 1 24.44 -18.09 23.28
C MET A 1 23.71 -19.24 22.61
N VAL A 2 23.36 -19.11 21.33
CA VAL A 2 22.77 -20.24 20.56
C VAL A 2 23.86 -21.29 20.32
N ALA A 3 23.58 -22.57 20.59
CA ALA A 3 24.51 -23.66 20.41
C ALA A 3 25.02 -23.71 18.94
N ARG A 4 26.29 -24.08 18.73
CA ARG A 4 26.94 -24.14 17.41
C ARG A 4 26.17 -25.06 16.44
N SER A 5 25.63 -26.18 16.94
CA SER A 5 24.81 -27.13 16.18
C SER A 5 23.56 -26.49 15.58
N LYS A 6 22.84 -25.67 16.35
CA LYS A 6 21.63 -24.97 15.87
C LYS A 6 21.94 -23.95 14.77
N LYS A 7 23.11 -23.32 14.81
CA LYS A 7 23.54 -22.40 13.74
C LYS A 7 23.84 -23.16 12.45
N VAL A 8 24.50 -24.29 12.53
CA VAL A 8 24.81 -25.13 11.36
C VAL A 8 23.53 -25.64 10.71
N ALA A 9 22.57 -26.14 11.51
CA ALA A 9 21.27 -26.57 11.00
C ALA A 9 20.48 -25.43 10.34
N TYR A 10 20.56 -24.22 10.90
CA TYR A 10 19.92 -23.03 10.30
C TYR A 10 20.56 -22.65 8.95
N PHE A 11 21.90 -22.71 8.84
CA PHE A 11 22.60 -22.45 7.59
C PHE A 11 22.21 -23.46 6.51
N ALA A 12 22.20 -24.76 6.84
CA ALA A 12 21.78 -25.79 5.89
C ALA A 12 20.34 -25.61 5.40
N HIS A 13 19.43 -25.28 6.32
CA HIS A 13 18.04 -25.00 5.96
C HIS A 13 17.88 -23.76 5.08
N LEU A 14 18.61 -22.67 5.38
CA LEU A 14 18.57 -21.45 4.57
C LEU A 14 19.16 -21.69 3.17
N GLU A 15 20.25 -22.47 3.09
CA GLU A 15 20.86 -22.86 1.83
C GLU A 15 19.91 -23.71 0.98
N GLU A 16 19.20 -24.66 1.60
CA GLU A 16 18.17 -25.44 0.94
C GLU A 16 17.04 -24.54 0.38
N CYS A 17 16.58 -23.55 1.16
CA CYS A 17 15.56 -22.61 0.71
C CYS A 17 16.04 -21.76 -0.47
N LEU A 18 17.27 -21.26 -0.41
CA LEU A 18 17.87 -20.44 -1.49
C LEU A 18 18.05 -21.23 -2.79
N ASN A 19 18.37 -22.52 -2.68
CA ASN A 19 18.51 -23.41 -3.84
C ASN A 19 17.15 -23.83 -4.43
N LYS A 20 16.14 -24.02 -3.57
CA LYS A 20 14.84 -24.54 -3.97
C LYS A 20 13.92 -23.45 -4.56
N TYR A 21 13.99 -22.24 -4.02
CA TYR A 21 13.06 -21.18 -4.35
C TYR A 21 13.73 -20.04 -5.14
N PRO A 22 13.29 -19.74 -6.38
CA PRO A 22 13.86 -18.68 -7.19
C PRO A 22 13.39 -17.27 -6.77
N ARG A 23 12.25 -17.20 -6.06
CA ARG A 23 11.59 -15.95 -5.65
C ARG A 23 11.52 -15.84 -4.15
N ALA A 24 11.67 -14.62 -3.64
CA ALA A 24 11.53 -14.37 -2.21
C ALA A 24 10.97 -12.97 -1.93
N PHE A 25 10.14 -12.87 -0.90
CA PHE A 25 9.76 -11.58 -0.31
C PHE A 25 10.65 -11.27 0.89
N MET A 26 11.07 -10.03 0.99
CA MET A 26 11.65 -9.48 2.20
C MET A 26 10.55 -8.77 2.99
N VAL A 27 10.22 -9.31 4.16
CA VAL A 27 9.13 -8.84 5.01
C VAL A 27 9.66 -8.28 6.31
N HIS A 28 9.10 -7.16 6.75
CA HIS A 28 9.31 -6.62 8.09
C HIS A 28 8.26 -7.17 9.05
N ALA A 29 8.71 -7.63 10.21
CA ALA A 29 7.87 -8.25 11.24
C ALA A 29 7.80 -7.40 12.52
N ASP A 30 7.66 -6.08 12.37
CA ASP A 30 7.61 -5.19 13.52
C ASP A 30 6.25 -5.30 14.23
N PHE A 31 6.32 -5.53 15.54
CA PHE A 31 5.16 -5.67 16.45
C PHE A 31 4.21 -6.83 16.14
N VAL A 32 4.61 -7.76 15.28
CA VAL A 32 3.83 -8.97 14.94
C VAL A 32 3.93 -9.99 16.07
N GLY A 33 2.78 -10.51 16.51
CA GLY A 33 2.73 -11.54 17.57
C GLY A 33 3.15 -12.92 17.06
N SER A 34 3.73 -13.76 17.96
CA SER A 34 4.15 -15.13 17.62
C SER A 34 3.01 -16.01 17.09
N LYS A 35 1.79 -15.85 17.64
CA LYS A 35 0.60 -16.55 17.15
C LYS A 35 0.27 -16.18 15.71
N GLN A 36 0.34 -14.89 15.38
CA GLN A 36 0.08 -14.39 14.04
C GLN A 36 1.10 -14.93 13.03
N ILE A 37 2.40 -14.98 13.41
CA ILE A 37 3.45 -15.59 12.58
C ILE A 37 3.18 -17.10 12.38
N SER A 38 2.69 -17.80 13.41
CA SER A 38 2.33 -19.21 13.30
C SER A 38 1.13 -19.43 12.38
N ASP A 39 0.10 -18.57 12.49
CA ASP A 39 -1.08 -18.62 11.63
C ASP A 39 -0.69 -18.41 10.15
N ILE A 40 0.18 -17.44 9.87
CA ILE A 40 0.72 -17.17 8.52
C ILE A 40 1.53 -18.37 8.00
N ARG A 41 2.38 -18.99 8.83
CA ARG A 41 3.13 -20.20 8.42
C ARG A 41 2.21 -21.35 8.05
N ILE A 42 1.10 -21.50 8.75
CA ILE A 42 0.12 -22.56 8.45
C ILE A 42 -0.57 -22.26 7.11
N ALA A 43 -0.95 -21.01 6.87
CA ALA A 43 -1.60 -20.60 5.64
C ALA A 43 -0.67 -20.69 4.41
N LEU A 44 0.62 -20.40 4.59
CA LEU A 44 1.63 -20.50 3.52
C LEU A 44 2.13 -21.93 3.27
N ARG A 45 1.76 -22.89 4.11
CA ARG A 45 2.25 -24.27 3.99
C ARG A 45 1.91 -24.87 2.62
N GLY A 46 2.92 -25.38 1.93
CA GLY A 46 2.79 -25.94 0.57
C GLY A 46 2.93 -24.93 -0.56
N LYS A 47 2.82 -23.62 -0.30
CA LYS A 47 2.98 -22.55 -1.30
C LYS A 47 4.27 -21.75 -1.10
N ALA A 48 4.60 -21.46 0.15
CA ALA A 48 5.76 -20.66 0.50
C ALA A 48 6.33 -21.08 1.86
N GLU A 49 7.57 -20.69 2.12
CA GLU A 49 8.28 -20.97 3.36
C GLU A 49 8.76 -19.69 4.03
N LEU A 50 8.28 -19.45 5.26
CA LEU A 50 8.61 -18.26 6.04
C LEU A 50 9.81 -18.53 6.96
N VAL A 51 10.93 -17.88 6.69
CA VAL A 51 12.20 -18.02 7.43
C VAL A 51 12.54 -16.73 8.14
N PHE A 52 12.70 -16.80 9.46
CA PHE A 52 13.20 -15.71 10.30
C PHE A 52 14.58 -16.07 10.86
N GLY A 53 15.47 -15.08 10.89
CA GLY A 53 16.79 -15.30 11.46
C GLY A 53 17.50 -13.99 11.83
N LYS A 54 18.66 -14.14 12.43
CA LYS A 54 19.52 -12.99 12.72
C LYS A 54 20.14 -12.47 11.43
N ASN A 55 19.96 -11.19 11.10
CA ASN A 55 20.45 -10.58 9.85
C ASN A 55 21.93 -10.86 9.57
N THR A 56 22.79 -10.85 10.61
CA THR A 56 24.21 -11.16 10.46
C THR A 56 24.46 -12.61 10.02
N MET A 57 23.61 -13.55 10.42
CA MET A 57 23.73 -14.94 10.00
C MET A 57 23.28 -15.10 8.55
N ILE A 58 22.15 -14.50 8.20
CA ILE A 58 21.62 -14.55 6.83
C ILE A 58 22.61 -13.89 5.85
N ARG A 59 23.10 -12.68 6.17
CA ARG A 59 24.14 -12.01 5.35
C ARG A 59 25.39 -12.88 5.15
N ARG A 60 25.85 -13.56 6.20
CA ARG A 60 27.00 -14.44 6.11
C ARG A 60 26.74 -15.65 5.21
N CYS A 61 25.54 -16.26 5.33
CA CYS A 61 25.15 -17.38 4.48
C CYS A 61 25.11 -16.97 3.01
N ILE A 62 24.44 -15.86 2.68
CA ILE A 62 24.34 -15.34 1.32
C ILE A 62 25.74 -15.05 0.75
N ARG A 63 26.62 -14.38 1.52
CA ARG A 63 27.99 -14.09 1.05
C ARG A 63 28.81 -15.35 0.80
N ASN A 64 28.66 -16.39 1.62
CA ASN A 64 29.33 -17.66 1.39
C ASN A 64 28.85 -18.29 0.08
N LEU A 65 27.54 -18.36 -0.16
CA LEU A 65 26.98 -18.92 -1.39
C LEU A 65 27.33 -18.10 -2.64
N CYS A 66 27.43 -16.77 -2.51
CA CYS A 66 27.90 -15.91 -3.59
C CYS A 66 29.41 -16.13 -3.88
N ALA A 67 30.24 -16.34 -2.84
CA ALA A 67 31.66 -16.64 -3.00
C ALA A 67 31.88 -18.00 -3.65
N ASP A 68 31.06 -18.98 -3.39
CA ASP A 68 31.04 -20.30 -4.01
C ASP A 68 30.51 -20.28 -5.47
N GLY A 69 30.04 -19.12 -5.94
CA GLY A 69 29.55 -18.90 -7.31
C GLY A 69 28.19 -19.50 -7.63
N THR A 70 27.52 -20.08 -6.64
CA THR A 70 26.24 -20.78 -6.84
C THR A 70 25.09 -19.80 -7.15
N HIS A 71 25.02 -18.66 -6.46
CA HIS A 71 23.93 -17.67 -6.58
C HIS A 71 24.40 -16.23 -6.45
N PRO A 72 25.15 -15.67 -7.42
CA PRO A 72 25.71 -14.32 -7.32
C PRO A 72 24.64 -13.21 -7.26
N ALA A 73 23.45 -13.44 -7.82
CA ALA A 73 22.38 -12.46 -7.84
C ALA A 73 21.80 -12.13 -6.44
N TRP A 74 21.91 -13.03 -5.47
CA TRP A 74 21.44 -12.81 -4.10
C TRP A 74 22.26 -11.77 -3.32
N GLU A 75 23.46 -11.41 -3.79
CA GLU A 75 24.26 -10.36 -3.15
C GLU A 75 23.55 -9.00 -3.17
N SER A 76 22.75 -8.74 -4.18
CA SER A 76 21.95 -7.51 -4.32
C SER A 76 20.99 -7.24 -3.16
N ILE A 77 20.56 -8.27 -2.42
CA ILE A 77 19.66 -8.18 -1.25
C ILE A 77 20.37 -7.67 0.00
N VAL A 78 21.67 -7.93 0.14
CA VAL A 78 22.44 -7.69 1.38
C VAL A 78 22.34 -6.24 1.89
N PRO A 79 22.39 -5.19 1.06
CA PRO A 79 22.24 -3.80 1.51
C PRO A 79 20.88 -3.50 2.16
N TYR A 80 19.81 -4.12 1.67
CA TYR A 80 18.44 -3.85 2.11
C TYR A 80 18.04 -4.56 3.42
N MET A 81 18.90 -5.43 3.95
CA MET A 81 18.65 -6.21 5.16
C MET A 81 18.86 -5.36 6.43
N VAL A 82 17.99 -4.42 6.71
CA VAL A 82 18.02 -3.54 7.89
C VAL A 82 16.76 -3.72 8.73
N GLY A 83 16.88 -3.80 10.05
CA GLY A 83 15.74 -3.95 10.97
C GLY A 83 15.36 -5.41 11.24
N ASN A 84 14.08 -5.63 11.59
CA ASN A 84 13.54 -6.96 11.91
C ASN A 84 12.98 -7.62 10.65
N ILE A 85 13.84 -8.35 9.93
CA ILE A 85 13.54 -8.90 8.62
C ILE A 85 13.32 -10.40 8.66
N GLY A 86 12.30 -10.85 7.92
CA GLY A 86 12.08 -12.24 7.53
C GLY A 86 12.09 -12.40 6.01
N PHE A 87 12.25 -13.63 5.56
CA PHE A 87 12.12 -14.01 4.17
C PHE A 87 10.96 -14.96 3.98
N VAL A 88 10.17 -14.72 2.96
CA VAL A 88 9.13 -15.65 2.48
C VAL A 88 9.57 -16.15 1.12
N PHE A 89 10.06 -17.38 1.07
CA PHE A 89 10.50 -18.05 -0.15
C PHE A 89 9.31 -18.70 -0.85
N THR A 90 9.19 -18.54 -2.17
CA THR A 90 8.09 -19.11 -2.95
C THR A 90 8.51 -19.57 -4.34
N GLN A 91 7.77 -20.55 -4.87
CA GLN A 91 7.82 -20.94 -6.29
C GLN A 91 6.58 -20.47 -7.05
N GLY A 92 5.52 -20.08 -6.32
CA GLY A 92 4.25 -19.65 -6.89
C GLY A 92 4.26 -18.18 -7.32
N GLU A 93 3.07 -17.73 -7.75
CA GLU A 93 2.84 -16.32 -8.08
C GLU A 93 3.01 -15.42 -6.86
N LEU A 94 3.63 -14.26 -7.10
CA LEU A 94 3.93 -13.31 -6.03
C LEU A 94 2.66 -12.64 -5.49
N THR A 95 1.69 -12.36 -6.37
CA THR A 95 0.41 -11.74 -6.03
C THR A 95 -0.41 -12.57 -5.05
N ASP A 96 -0.50 -13.88 -5.27
CA ASP A 96 -1.25 -14.79 -4.38
C ASP A 96 -0.68 -14.82 -2.95
N ILE A 97 0.65 -14.80 -2.85
CA ILE A 97 1.35 -14.79 -1.57
C ILE A 97 1.16 -13.45 -0.84
N GLU A 98 1.18 -12.34 -1.58
CA GLU A 98 0.94 -11.00 -1.04
C GLU A 98 -0.48 -10.91 -0.45
N GLU A 99 -1.50 -11.43 -1.16
CA GLU A 99 -2.88 -11.46 -0.69
C GLU A 99 -3.02 -12.26 0.61
N VAL A 100 -2.44 -13.46 0.65
CA VAL A 100 -2.44 -14.28 1.87
C VAL A 100 -1.78 -13.54 3.03
N ILE A 101 -0.66 -12.87 2.84
CA ILE A 101 0.01 -12.11 3.90
C ILE A 101 -0.85 -10.94 4.38
N LYS A 102 -1.52 -10.22 3.48
CA LYS A 102 -2.41 -9.09 3.80
C LYS A 102 -3.64 -9.51 4.60
N GLU A 103 -4.17 -10.70 4.37
CA GLU A 103 -5.34 -11.24 5.09
C GLU A 103 -5.06 -11.40 6.60
N TYR A 104 -3.81 -11.68 6.98
CA TYR A 104 -3.42 -11.89 8.39
C TYR A 104 -3.02 -10.61 9.14
N VAL A 105 -3.37 -9.44 8.62
CA VAL A 105 -3.20 -8.17 9.34
C VAL A 105 -4.25 -8.08 10.44
N LYS A 106 -3.80 -7.93 11.69
CA LYS A 106 -4.69 -7.86 12.87
C LYS A 106 -4.65 -6.49 13.51
N PRO A 107 -5.81 -5.93 13.91
CA PRO A 107 -5.84 -4.69 14.65
C PRO A 107 -5.18 -4.87 16.03
N ALA A 108 -4.33 -3.93 16.39
CA ALA A 108 -3.58 -3.97 17.65
C ALA A 108 -3.69 -2.66 18.42
N ALA A 109 -3.60 -2.76 19.75
CA ALA A 109 -3.58 -1.61 20.64
C ALA A 109 -2.29 -0.80 20.45
N ALA A 110 -2.39 0.50 20.62
CA ALA A 110 -1.24 1.38 20.65
C ALA A 110 -0.33 1.04 21.84
N LYS A 111 0.97 0.88 21.58
CA LYS A 111 1.98 0.66 22.63
C LYS A 111 2.76 1.94 22.86
N ALA A 112 3.01 2.28 24.12
CA ALA A 112 3.83 3.43 24.49
C ALA A 112 5.25 3.31 23.90
N GLY A 113 5.76 4.41 23.38
CA GLY A 113 7.12 4.47 22.82
C GLY A 113 7.26 4.09 21.35
N VAL A 114 6.20 3.63 20.70
CA VAL A 114 6.16 3.29 19.25
C VAL A 114 5.86 4.55 18.45
N ILE A 115 6.43 4.67 17.26
CA ILE A 115 6.04 5.70 16.29
C ILE A 115 4.70 5.30 15.66
N ALA A 116 3.75 6.23 15.65
CA ALA A 116 2.41 5.98 15.12
C ALA A 116 2.42 5.88 13.59
N PRO A 117 1.94 4.76 13.02
CA PRO A 117 1.83 4.59 11.57
C PRO A 117 0.63 5.34 10.96
N CYS A 118 -0.32 5.76 11.78
CA CYS A 118 -1.50 6.52 11.36
C CYS A 118 -2.00 7.43 12.48
N SER A 119 -2.75 8.46 12.12
CA SER A 119 -3.42 9.34 13.10
C SER A 119 -4.63 8.64 13.70
N CYS A 120 -4.84 8.83 15.02
CA CYS A 120 -5.99 8.31 15.73
C CYS A 120 -6.81 9.45 16.31
N THR A 121 -8.05 9.60 15.86
CA THR A 121 -9.03 10.57 16.36
C THR A 121 -10.14 9.82 17.10
N ILE A 122 -10.45 10.27 18.30
CA ILE A 122 -11.57 9.74 19.09
C ILE A 122 -12.78 10.62 18.78
N PRO A 123 -13.92 10.05 18.30
CA PRO A 123 -15.12 10.81 18.03
C PRO A 123 -15.80 11.26 19.33
N LYS A 124 -16.55 12.34 19.24
CA LYS A 124 -17.43 12.80 20.31
C LYS A 124 -18.49 11.75 20.64
N GLY A 125 -18.80 11.60 21.94
CA GLY A 125 -19.86 10.67 22.37
C GLY A 125 -19.62 10.07 23.75
N ALA A 126 -20.54 9.20 24.17
CA ALA A 126 -20.43 8.49 25.43
C ALA A 126 -19.35 7.40 25.35
N THR A 127 -18.45 7.38 26.32
CA THR A 127 -17.33 6.42 26.37
C THR A 127 -17.64 5.14 27.14
N GLY A 128 -18.75 5.15 27.93
CA GLY A 128 -19.08 4.04 28.83
C GLY A 128 -18.12 3.84 30.00
N LEU A 129 -17.17 4.78 30.21
CA LEU A 129 -16.21 4.72 31.29
C LEU A 129 -16.76 5.40 32.58
N ASP A 130 -16.34 4.84 33.72
CA ASP A 130 -16.69 5.34 35.04
C ASP A 130 -16.13 6.76 35.25
N PRO A 131 -16.88 7.68 35.91
CA PRO A 131 -16.42 9.02 36.28
C PRO A 131 -15.08 9.08 37.03
N ALA A 132 -14.71 8.04 37.77
CA ALA A 132 -13.42 7.93 38.44
C ALA A 132 -12.21 7.97 37.49
N GLN A 133 -12.41 7.73 36.19
CA GLN A 133 -11.35 7.66 35.19
C GLN A 133 -11.13 8.97 34.39
N THR A 134 -11.71 10.08 34.84
CA THR A 134 -11.54 11.40 34.19
C THR A 134 -10.09 11.87 34.14
N SER A 135 -9.24 11.42 35.05
CA SER A 135 -7.81 11.77 35.10
C SER A 135 -7.04 11.44 33.81
N PHE A 136 -7.40 10.36 33.10
CA PHE A 136 -6.78 10.00 31.81
C PHE A 136 -7.11 11.01 30.71
N PHE A 137 -8.32 11.55 30.70
CA PHE A 137 -8.75 12.55 29.73
C PHE A 137 -8.14 13.92 30.04
N GLN A 138 -8.05 14.29 31.32
CA GLN A 138 -7.41 15.53 31.76
C GLN A 138 -5.92 15.58 31.42
N ALA A 139 -5.21 14.45 31.58
CA ALA A 139 -3.78 14.35 31.22
C ALA A 139 -3.50 14.61 29.74
N LEU A 140 -4.53 14.46 28.87
CA LEU A 140 -4.46 14.69 27.43
C LEU A 140 -5.21 15.95 26.98
N ASN A 141 -5.66 16.80 27.94
CA ASN A 141 -6.45 18.00 27.68
C ASN A 141 -7.72 17.74 26.82
N ILE A 142 -8.37 16.59 27.02
CA ILE A 142 -9.59 16.25 26.32
C ILE A 142 -10.79 16.79 27.12
N ALA A 143 -11.62 17.62 26.48
CA ALA A 143 -12.81 18.19 27.11
C ALA A 143 -13.87 17.10 27.25
N THR A 144 -14.25 16.79 28.50
CA THR A 144 -15.26 15.78 28.84
C THR A 144 -16.32 16.35 29.76
N LYS A 145 -17.51 15.80 29.67
CA LYS A 145 -18.60 16.04 30.65
C LYS A 145 -19.08 14.69 31.21
N ILE A 146 -19.62 14.71 32.40
CA ILE A 146 -20.24 13.54 33.04
C ILE A 146 -21.73 13.60 32.75
N ASN A 147 -22.25 12.59 32.10
CA ASN A 147 -23.65 12.46 31.76
C ASN A 147 -24.16 11.07 32.20
N LYS A 148 -25.22 11.01 33.02
CA LYS A 148 -25.86 9.76 33.50
C LYS A 148 -24.85 8.74 34.07
N GLY A 149 -23.81 9.20 34.79
CA GLY A 149 -22.80 8.31 35.41
C GLY A 149 -21.74 7.76 34.45
N SER A 150 -21.66 8.27 33.23
CA SER A 150 -20.61 7.94 32.26
C SER A 150 -19.90 9.21 31.75
N ILE A 151 -18.65 9.04 31.34
CA ILE A 151 -17.87 10.12 30.72
C ILE A 151 -18.27 10.27 29.26
N GLU A 152 -18.59 11.49 28.84
CA GLU A 152 -18.90 11.84 27.47
C GLU A 152 -17.86 12.84 26.95
N ILE A 153 -17.33 12.57 25.73
CA ILE A 153 -16.39 13.46 25.03
C ILE A 153 -17.20 14.50 24.28
N ILE A 154 -16.85 15.79 24.43
CA ILE A 154 -17.60 16.91 23.85
C ILE A 154 -17.21 17.11 22.39
N ASN A 155 -15.92 17.08 22.08
CA ASN A 155 -15.39 17.36 20.74
C ASN A 155 -14.55 16.21 20.23
N ASP A 156 -14.53 16.03 18.90
CA ASP A 156 -13.60 15.10 18.25
C ASP A 156 -12.15 15.52 18.57
N THR A 157 -11.38 14.59 19.11
CA THR A 157 -10.01 14.90 19.53
C THR A 157 -9.02 13.94 18.93
N THR A 158 -8.02 14.47 18.21
CA THR A 158 -6.91 13.68 17.69
C THR A 158 -5.91 13.44 18.81
N VAL A 159 -5.85 12.21 19.30
CA VAL A 159 -4.97 11.79 20.41
C VAL A 159 -3.57 11.49 19.91
N ILE A 160 -3.46 10.84 18.77
CA ILE A 160 -2.18 10.45 18.18
C ILE A 160 -2.11 11.00 16.75
N ARG A 161 -0.99 11.63 16.40
CA ARG A 161 -0.69 12.07 15.03
C ARG A 161 0.32 11.11 14.41
N GLU A 162 0.17 10.88 13.12
CA GLU A 162 1.10 10.07 12.33
C GLU A 162 2.54 10.60 12.46
N GLY A 163 3.50 9.69 12.59
CA GLY A 163 4.92 10.01 12.76
C GLY A 163 5.34 10.41 14.18
N ASN A 164 4.39 10.66 15.08
CA ASN A 164 4.71 11.00 16.48
C ASN A 164 4.88 9.72 17.32
N LYS A 165 5.70 9.87 18.38
CA LYS A 165 5.91 8.79 19.35
C LYS A 165 4.72 8.74 20.31
N VAL A 166 4.10 7.56 20.41
CA VAL A 166 2.94 7.33 21.30
C VAL A 166 3.36 7.47 22.76
N GLY A 167 2.66 8.35 23.47
CA GLY A 167 2.83 8.55 24.92
C GLY A 167 2.19 7.43 25.75
N SER A 168 2.61 7.30 27.00
CA SER A 168 2.05 6.31 27.93
C SER A 168 0.58 6.60 28.26
N SER A 169 0.22 7.88 28.42
CA SER A 169 -1.16 8.31 28.72
C SER A 169 -2.09 8.06 27.53
N GLU A 170 -1.61 8.30 26.29
CA GLU A 170 -2.36 8.03 25.06
C GLU A 170 -2.65 6.54 24.90
N ALA A 171 -1.62 5.70 25.07
CA ALA A 171 -1.75 4.25 25.00
C ALA A 171 -2.72 3.71 26.07
N ALA A 172 -2.64 4.21 27.31
CA ALA A 172 -3.53 3.81 28.39
C ALA A 172 -4.98 4.21 28.13
N LEU A 173 -5.22 5.42 27.61
CA LEU A 173 -6.57 5.88 27.27
C LEU A 173 -7.19 5.02 26.16
N LEU A 174 -6.46 4.78 25.09
CA LEU A 174 -6.94 3.96 23.98
C LEU A 174 -7.21 2.51 24.38
N ALA A 175 -6.35 1.95 25.24
CA ALA A 175 -6.56 0.60 25.79
C ALA A 175 -7.84 0.54 26.65
N LYS A 176 -8.14 1.58 27.45
CA LYS A 176 -9.36 1.68 28.27
C LYS A 176 -10.62 1.82 27.42
N LEU A 177 -10.53 2.58 26.32
CA LEU A 177 -11.64 2.72 25.35
C LEU A 177 -11.79 1.48 24.45
N GLY A 178 -10.89 0.50 24.54
CA GLY A 178 -10.91 -0.69 23.67
C GLY A 178 -10.59 -0.41 22.21
N ILE A 179 -10.09 0.79 21.90
CA ILE A 179 -9.75 1.20 20.54
C ILE A 179 -8.40 0.63 20.15
N LYS A 180 -8.37 -0.06 19.01
CA LYS A 180 -7.16 -0.62 18.40
C LYS A 180 -6.84 0.15 17.13
N PRO A 181 -6.13 1.29 17.22
CA PRO A 181 -5.95 2.19 16.10
C PRO A 181 -4.96 1.68 15.06
N PHE A 182 -4.06 0.78 15.46
CA PHE A 182 -3.00 0.28 14.58
C PHE A 182 -3.33 -1.11 14.07
N SER A 183 -2.88 -1.41 12.88
CA SER A 183 -2.91 -2.74 12.31
C SER A 183 -1.47 -3.22 12.10
N TYR A 184 -1.14 -4.35 12.72
CA TYR A 184 0.18 -4.97 12.54
C TYR A 184 0.06 -6.26 11.77
N GLY A 185 0.93 -6.40 10.78
CA GLY A 185 1.08 -7.57 9.93
C GLY A 185 2.50 -7.66 9.41
N LEU A 186 2.79 -8.67 8.61
CA LEU A 186 4.03 -8.74 7.87
C LEU A 186 3.97 -7.71 6.74
N ASN A 187 4.81 -6.68 6.82
CA ASN A 187 4.92 -5.66 5.79
C ASN A 187 5.97 -6.10 4.77
N ILE A 188 5.56 -6.29 3.52
CA ILE A 188 6.47 -6.61 2.42
C ILE A 188 7.14 -5.30 1.99
N HIS A 189 8.47 -5.25 1.95
CA HIS A 189 9.22 -4.08 1.50
C HIS A 189 9.86 -4.28 0.14
N TYR A 190 10.45 -5.45 -0.06
CA TYR A 190 11.16 -5.78 -1.30
C TYR A 190 10.78 -7.18 -1.75
N VAL A 191 10.86 -7.36 -3.05
CA VAL A 191 10.67 -8.64 -3.74
C VAL A 191 11.97 -8.97 -4.45
N TYR A 192 12.36 -10.23 -4.40
CA TYR A 192 13.50 -10.75 -5.14
C TYR A 192 13.04 -11.75 -6.20
N GLU A 193 13.36 -11.46 -7.45
CA GLU A 193 13.19 -12.35 -8.61
C GLU A 193 14.31 -12.08 -9.60
N GLY A 194 15.50 -12.69 -9.37
CA GLY A 194 16.70 -12.38 -10.13
C GLY A 194 17.30 -10.98 -9.90
N GLY A 195 16.60 -10.11 -9.22
CA GLY A 195 16.95 -8.76 -8.80
C GLY A 195 16.08 -8.30 -7.65
N VAL A 196 16.40 -7.16 -7.02
CA VAL A 196 15.61 -6.61 -5.91
C VAL A 196 14.71 -5.50 -6.42
N PHE A 197 13.40 -5.65 -6.20
CA PHE A 197 12.37 -4.71 -6.61
C PHE A 197 11.57 -4.22 -5.40
N PRO A 198 11.11 -2.97 -5.37
CA PRO A 198 10.16 -2.50 -4.37
C PRO A 198 8.78 -3.14 -4.58
N VAL A 199 8.00 -3.26 -3.52
CA VAL A 199 6.63 -3.86 -3.56
C VAL A 199 5.70 -3.17 -4.55
N ASP A 200 5.92 -1.88 -4.83
CA ASP A 200 5.06 -1.11 -5.74
C ASP A 200 5.02 -1.69 -7.16
N VAL A 201 6.04 -2.47 -7.55
CA VAL A 201 6.06 -3.18 -8.83
C VAL A 201 4.95 -4.24 -8.93
N LEU A 202 4.57 -4.87 -7.81
CA LEU A 202 3.48 -5.87 -7.78
C LEU A 202 2.09 -5.25 -8.05
N LYS A 203 1.95 -3.93 -7.84
CA LYS A 203 0.70 -3.20 -8.08
C LYS A 203 0.50 -2.81 -9.55
N ILE A 204 1.51 -3.05 -10.39
CA ILE A 204 1.45 -2.73 -11.81
C ILE A 204 0.65 -3.81 -12.53
N ASN A 205 -0.62 -3.53 -12.76
CA ASN A 205 -1.53 -4.38 -13.52
C ASN A 205 -1.61 -3.91 -14.97
N ASP A 206 -2.09 -4.78 -15.88
CA ASP A 206 -2.32 -4.45 -17.29
C ASP A 206 -3.17 -3.20 -17.46
N ALA A 207 -4.20 -3.03 -16.62
CA ALA A 207 -5.04 -1.83 -16.62
C ALA A 207 -4.22 -0.54 -16.33
N THR A 208 -3.26 -0.61 -15.40
CA THR A 208 -2.36 0.51 -15.06
C THR A 208 -1.43 0.83 -16.24
N LEU A 209 -0.88 -0.20 -16.88
CA LEU A 209 -0.02 -0.05 -18.06
C LEU A 209 -0.78 0.57 -19.22
N LEU A 210 -2.00 0.09 -19.50
CA LEU A 210 -2.86 0.66 -20.53
C LEU A 210 -3.25 2.11 -20.25
N ALA A 211 -3.52 2.46 -18.98
CA ALA A 211 -3.81 3.83 -18.59
C ALA A 211 -2.60 4.75 -18.80
N LEU A 212 -1.40 4.33 -18.40
CA LEU A 212 -0.16 5.10 -18.62
C LEU A 212 0.17 5.24 -20.11
N PHE A 213 -0.03 4.17 -20.90
CA PHE A 213 0.13 4.22 -22.34
C PHE A 213 -0.86 5.20 -22.97
N GLY A 214 -2.14 5.16 -22.56
CA GLY A 214 -3.18 6.08 -23.01
C GLY A 214 -2.82 7.55 -22.74
N VAL A 215 -2.24 7.86 -21.57
CA VAL A 215 -1.71 9.20 -21.25
C VAL A 215 -0.58 9.61 -22.20
N GLY A 216 0.32 8.67 -22.52
CA GLY A 216 1.40 8.89 -23.49
C GLY A 216 0.87 9.21 -24.89
N VAL A 217 -0.06 8.40 -25.38
CA VAL A 217 -0.73 8.60 -26.68
C VAL A 217 -1.46 9.94 -26.69
N GLY A 218 -2.19 10.28 -25.61
CA GLY A 218 -2.87 11.58 -25.50
C GLY A 218 -1.93 12.78 -25.58
N LYS A 219 -0.76 12.72 -24.95
CA LYS A 219 0.28 13.76 -25.02
C LYS A 219 0.85 13.88 -26.44
N ALA A 220 1.10 12.77 -27.11
CA ALA A 220 1.58 12.76 -28.50
C ALA A 220 0.53 13.34 -29.46
N ALA A 221 -0.75 13.00 -29.27
CA ALA A 221 -1.86 13.57 -30.04
C ALA A 221 -2.00 15.08 -29.81
N ALA A 222 -1.90 15.54 -28.56
CA ALA A 222 -1.96 16.99 -28.25
C ALA A 222 -0.81 17.77 -28.88
N LEU A 223 0.42 17.24 -28.85
CA LEU A 223 1.56 17.85 -29.51
C LEU A 223 1.37 17.94 -31.02
N SER A 224 0.90 16.86 -31.64
CA SER A 224 0.59 16.75 -33.07
C SER A 224 -0.50 17.73 -33.49
N LEU A 225 -1.55 17.90 -32.70
CA LEU A 225 -2.61 18.90 -32.93
C LEU A 225 -2.08 20.33 -32.84
N GLY A 226 -1.23 20.62 -31.84
CA GLY A 226 -0.61 21.94 -31.68
C GLY A 226 0.38 22.29 -32.80
N ALA A 227 1.10 21.31 -33.31
CA ALA A 227 2.02 21.48 -34.43
C ALA A 227 1.33 21.45 -35.82
N GLY A 228 0.06 21.08 -35.89
CA GLY A 228 -0.67 20.95 -37.16
C GLY A 228 -0.21 19.77 -38.03
N TYR A 229 0.56 18.81 -37.46
CA TYR A 229 1.09 17.66 -38.16
C TYR A 229 0.24 16.42 -37.89
N PRO A 230 -0.38 15.78 -38.91
CA PRO A 230 -1.23 14.63 -38.69
C PRO A 230 -0.42 13.38 -38.28
N THR A 231 -0.84 12.76 -37.20
CA THR A 231 -0.36 11.45 -36.73
C THR A 231 -1.55 10.51 -36.52
N ASP A 232 -1.32 9.21 -36.51
CA ASP A 232 -2.41 8.22 -36.31
C ASP A 232 -3.21 8.52 -35.04
N ALA A 233 -2.56 8.98 -33.97
CA ALA A 233 -3.21 9.34 -32.71
C ALA A 233 -4.05 10.63 -32.78
N SER A 234 -3.68 11.59 -33.63
CA SER A 234 -4.35 12.89 -33.75
C SER A 234 -5.37 12.95 -34.90
N PHE A 235 -5.29 12.03 -35.86
CA PHE A 235 -6.10 12.06 -37.08
C PHE A 235 -7.60 12.16 -36.80
N ALA A 236 -8.11 11.31 -35.90
CA ALA A 236 -9.52 11.33 -35.54
C ALA A 236 -9.97 12.68 -34.94
N HIS A 237 -9.11 13.29 -34.13
CA HIS A 237 -9.36 14.61 -33.54
C HIS A 237 -9.31 15.75 -34.57
N MET A 238 -8.38 15.69 -35.53
CA MET A 238 -8.28 16.67 -36.62
C MET A 238 -9.54 16.60 -37.50
N VAL A 239 -9.99 15.42 -37.88
CA VAL A 239 -11.22 15.26 -38.68
C VAL A 239 -12.45 15.75 -37.88
N GLY A 240 -12.54 15.43 -36.57
CA GLY A 240 -13.59 15.93 -35.70
C GLY A 240 -13.62 17.44 -35.58
N THR A 241 -12.43 18.08 -35.46
CA THR A 241 -12.30 19.55 -35.43
C THR A 241 -12.68 20.19 -36.74
N ALA A 242 -12.22 19.62 -37.87
CA ALA A 242 -12.59 20.09 -39.21
C ALA A 242 -14.11 20.03 -39.43
N LEU A 243 -14.74 18.92 -39.04
CA LEU A 243 -16.19 18.77 -39.10
C LEU A 243 -16.93 19.82 -38.25
N LYS A 244 -16.47 20.08 -37.03
CA LYS A 244 -17.04 21.12 -36.16
C LYS A 244 -16.92 22.50 -36.77
N ASN A 245 -15.78 22.82 -37.38
CA ASN A 245 -15.56 24.10 -38.05
C ASN A 245 -16.49 24.26 -39.26
N ILE A 246 -16.68 23.20 -40.06
CA ILE A 246 -17.63 23.22 -41.19
C ILE A 246 -19.06 23.46 -40.67
N ILE A 247 -19.47 22.73 -39.63
CA ILE A 247 -20.81 22.93 -39.05
C ILE A 247 -21.00 24.35 -38.52
N ALA A 248 -20.00 24.91 -37.84
CA ALA A 248 -20.06 26.28 -37.33
C ALA A 248 -20.24 27.33 -38.46
N VAL A 249 -19.51 27.17 -39.55
CA VAL A 249 -19.66 28.03 -40.74
C VAL A 249 -21.05 27.86 -41.39
N CYS A 250 -21.55 26.64 -41.48
CA CYS A 250 -22.89 26.36 -42.04
C CYS A 250 -24.02 26.96 -41.19
N LEU A 251 -23.86 26.95 -39.86
CA LEU A 251 -24.84 27.55 -38.93
C LEU A 251 -24.86 29.08 -39.05
N GLU A 252 -23.71 29.70 -39.15
CA GLU A 252 -23.57 31.17 -39.30
C GLU A 252 -24.08 31.68 -40.67
N ALA A 253 -23.85 30.88 -41.71
CA ALA A 253 -24.30 31.19 -43.08
C ALA A 253 -25.76 30.76 -43.37
N ASP A 254 -26.49 30.24 -42.39
CA ASP A 254 -27.85 29.67 -42.54
C ASP A 254 -27.95 28.57 -43.63
N PHE A 255 -26.86 27.92 -43.92
CA PHE A 255 -26.82 26.83 -44.93
C PHE A 255 -27.18 25.47 -44.32
N ILE A 256 -28.47 25.05 -44.47
CA ILE A 256 -29.05 23.92 -43.73
C ILE A 256 -29.09 22.63 -44.54
N GLU A 257 -28.58 22.60 -45.81
CA GLU A 257 -28.63 21.43 -46.68
C GLU A 257 -27.86 20.18 -46.14
N PHE A 258 -26.97 20.36 -45.18
CA PHE A 258 -26.19 19.33 -44.57
C PHE A 258 -26.96 18.67 -43.38
N LYS A 259 -27.40 17.41 -43.47
CA LYS A 259 -28.27 16.71 -42.50
C LYS A 259 -27.81 16.86 -41.05
N LYS A 260 -26.51 16.82 -40.75
CA LYS A 260 -25.99 16.97 -39.41
C LYS A 260 -26.13 18.40 -38.87
N VAL A 261 -26.14 19.42 -39.72
CA VAL A 261 -26.38 20.80 -39.34
C VAL A 261 -27.82 20.98 -38.92
N GLU A 262 -28.76 20.39 -39.66
CA GLU A 262 -30.20 20.40 -39.35
C GLU A 262 -30.49 19.75 -37.98
N GLU A 263 -29.89 18.59 -37.69
CA GLU A 263 -30.02 17.91 -36.40
C GLU A 263 -29.48 18.79 -35.24
N ILE A 264 -28.30 19.40 -35.42
CA ILE A 264 -27.67 20.22 -34.38
C ILE A 264 -28.48 21.51 -34.18
N LYS A 265 -29.01 22.14 -35.26
CA LYS A 265 -29.87 23.33 -35.15
C LYS A 265 -31.13 23.02 -34.36
N LYS A 266 -31.78 21.88 -34.59
CA LYS A 266 -32.94 21.42 -33.80
C LYS A 266 -32.59 21.22 -32.32
N MET A 267 -31.44 20.63 -32.01
CA MET A 267 -30.97 20.45 -30.63
C MET A 267 -30.67 21.79 -29.94
N LEU A 268 -30.14 22.77 -30.65
CA LEU A 268 -29.87 24.11 -30.14
C LEU A 268 -31.17 24.89 -29.86
N ASP A 269 -32.17 24.74 -30.72
CA ASP A 269 -33.46 25.38 -30.56
C ASP A 269 -34.30 24.75 -29.41
N GLU A 270 -34.08 23.48 -29.12
CA GLU A 270 -34.70 22.74 -28.00
C GLU A 270 -33.96 22.92 -26.67
N ALA A 271 -32.72 23.43 -26.66
CA ALA A 271 -31.98 23.65 -25.42
C ALA A 271 -32.55 24.80 -24.61
N PRO A 272 -32.79 24.66 -23.30
CA PRO A 272 -33.28 25.73 -22.46
C PRO A 272 -32.26 26.90 -22.49
N LYS A 273 -32.74 28.08 -22.88
CA LYS A 273 -31.98 29.33 -22.79
C LYS A 273 -31.96 29.73 -21.31
N ASP A 274 -30.86 29.42 -20.60
CA ASP A 274 -30.57 30.01 -19.28
C ASP A 274 -30.06 31.45 -19.43
#